data_6eeef7559dd71b4457761cd0dc049d0b
#
_entry.id   6eeef7559dd71b4457761cd0dc049d0b
#
_cell.length_a   1.000
_cell.length_b   1.000
_cell.length_c   1.000
_cell.angle_alpha   90.00
_cell.angle_beta   90.00
_cell.angle_gamma   90.00
#
_symmetry.space_group_name_H-M   'P 1'
#
loop_
_entity.id
_entity.type
_entity.pdbx_description
1 polymer ?
#
loop_
_entity_poly.entity_id
_entity_poly.type
_entity_poly.pdbx_seq_one_letter_code
_entity_poly.pdbx_strand_id
1 'polypeptide(L)'
;MKQKKVLFALLFIVFSYIMFGFVEKYQTGNILIDLNFKVKSNVVGDYQLFYLTGSGEEWSEEKSFHTTYTHVQEWQTMDFTVPKETIELRIDFGTKASNIELEDFALIGNSKVDVKMNELVYKENQISTISKSGESLIFQTKNTDPFITFSARSLIDEAMKGTSTVKLILSIALSCLLSLLMTWVILSAKNIVHFLKIILFGRKMIINLAKNDFKTKYASSYLGITWGFIQPLITIATYWFVFQVGLRSGNVSDTPFILWLLVAIVPWFFFSEAFSSATNVFSEYSYLVKKVVFKIELLPMVKTTSAFFVHIFFLLFIFVIYSIYGYYPSLFNLQVIYYVICSVALVTSISILTSALVLFFKDLNQIIIIILQVGFWFTPIGWSYTMLPTSWAFVFKLNPMFYIVEGFRDSFISHIAFYNHPYQTFYFWLFCFVLLVIGIKTFEKLKPHFADVI
;
A
#
# COMPACT_ATOMS: atom_id res chain seq x y z
N MET A 1 -3.36 3.14 41.28
CA MET A 1 -3.43 4.20 40.27
C MET A 1 -2.06 4.81 39.95
N LYS A 2 -1.24 5.22 40.93
CA LYS A 2 0.12 5.82 40.72
C LYS A 2 1.05 4.93 39.84
N GLN A 3 1.18 3.64 40.17
CA GLN A 3 2.07 2.71 39.41
C GLN A 3 1.70 2.58 37.93
N LYS A 4 0.39 2.55 37.57
CA LYS A 4 -0.03 2.52 36.15
C LYS A 4 0.31 3.81 35.40
N LYS A 5 0.22 4.98 36.08
CA LYS A 5 0.60 6.28 35.49
C LYS A 5 2.11 6.37 35.27
N VAL A 6 2.92 5.88 36.23
CA VAL A 6 4.38 5.82 36.07
C VAL A 6 4.79 4.88 34.95
N LEU A 7 4.19 3.68 34.89
CA LEU A 7 4.45 2.72 33.80
C LEU A 7 4.06 3.31 32.42
N PHE A 8 2.93 4.01 32.35
CA PHE A 8 2.50 4.71 31.13
C PHE A 8 3.56 5.73 30.69
N ALA A 9 4.00 6.59 31.61
CA ALA A 9 4.97 7.63 31.29
C ALA A 9 6.33 7.03 30.81
N LEU A 10 6.81 5.99 31.49
CA LEU A 10 8.05 5.31 31.13
C LEU A 10 7.95 4.67 29.73
N LEU A 11 6.89 3.91 29.48
CA LEU A 11 6.66 3.29 28.16
C LEU A 11 6.52 4.34 27.06
N PHE A 12 5.79 5.43 27.33
CA PHE A 12 5.61 6.51 26.38
C PHE A 12 6.94 7.17 25.99
N ILE A 13 7.80 7.47 26.97
CA ILE A 13 9.12 8.08 26.70
C ILE A 13 9.98 7.13 25.88
N VAL A 14 10.06 5.85 26.27
CA VAL A 14 10.86 4.86 25.53
C VAL A 14 10.36 4.71 24.10
N PHE A 15 9.04 4.57 23.91
CA PHE A 15 8.48 4.45 22.56
C PHE A 15 8.60 5.73 21.76
N SER A 16 8.53 6.91 22.38
CA SER A 16 8.72 8.18 21.66
C SER A 16 10.12 8.27 21.06
N TYR A 17 11.13 7.83 21.81
CA TYR A 17 12.50 7.77 21.30
C TYR A 17 12.65 6.77 20.14
N ILE A 18 12.13 5.55 20.30
CA ILE A 18 12.18 4.51 19.26
C ILE A 18 11.39 4.94 18.01
N MET A 19 10.19 5.47 18.19
CA MET A 19 9.33 5.91 17.07
C MET A 19 9.90 7.13 16.36
N PHE A 20 10.57 8.03 17.05
CA PHE A 20 11.25 9.15 16.41
C PHE A 20 12.34 8.65 15.46
N GLY A 21 13.21 7.76 15.90
CA GLY A 21 14.23 7.17 15.02
C GLY A 21 13.62 6.37 13.84
N PHE A 22 12.48 5.70 14.07
CA PHE A 22 11.78 4.96 13.04
C PHE A 22 11.15 5.88 11.97
N VAL A 23 10.50 6.97 12.41
CA VAL A 23 9.89 7.98 11.52
C VAL A 23 10.97 8.75 10.76
N GLU A 24 12.05 9.14 11.43
CA GLU A 24 13.19 9.80 10.80
C GLU A 24 13.82 8.91 9.71
N LYS A 25 14.08 7.63 10.02
CA LYS A 25 14.59 6.67 9.04
C LYS A 25 13.64 6.49 7.85
N TYR A 26 12.31 6.46 8.08
CA TYR A 26 11.34 6.40 7.00
C TYR A 26 11.41 7.63 6.10
N GLN A 27 11.44 8.82 6.70
CA GLN A 27 11.51 10.07 5.95
C GLN A 27 12.85 10.23 5.22
N THR A 28 13.95 9.83 5.84
CA THR A 28 15.28 9.91 5.21
C THR A 28 15.52 8.83 4.17
N GLY A 29 14.88 7.66 4.30
CA GLY A 29 15.03 6.53 3.37
C GLY A 29 14.30 6.70 2.04
N ASN A 30 13.28 7.54 1.98
CA ASN A 30 12.43 7.74 0.80
C ASN A 30 12.46 9.19 0.29
N ILE A 31 13.55 9.92 0.52
CA ILE A 31 13.65 11.27 0.00
C ILE A 31 13.94 11.20 -1.49
N LEU A 32 13.01 11.74 -2.26
CA LEU A 32 13.19 12.07 -3.66
C LEU A 32 13.61 13.56 -3.74
N ILE A 33 14.51 13.85 -4.65
CA ILE A 33 14.97 15.19 -4.97
C ILE A 33 14.30 15.57 -6.27
N ASP A 34 13.58 16.68 -6.26
CA ASP A 34 13.00 17.20 -7.49
C ASP A 34 14.09 17.96 -8.26
N LEU A 35 14.25 17.60 -9.51
CA LEU A 35 15.14 18.24 -10.47
C LEU A 35 14.30 18.98 -11.49
N ASN A 36 14.37 20.30 -11.49
CA ASN A 36 13.58 21.15 -12.36
C ASN A 36 14.51 22.00 -13.21
N PHE A 37 14.20 22.11 -14.51
CA PHE A 37 14.86 23.03 -15.41
C PHE A 37 13.92 23.46 -16.54
N LYS A 38 14.20 24.59 -17.15
CA LYS A 38 13.46 25.05 -18.32
C LYS A 38 14.22 24.70 -19.59
N VAL A 39 13.48 24.28 -20.59
CA VAL A 39 13.98 23.96 -21.92
C VAL A 39 13.25 24.78 -22.96
N LYS A 40 14.01 25.28 -23.93
CA LYS A 40 13.49 25.85 -25.16
C LYS A 40 14.21 25.18 -26.34
N SER A 41 13.47 24.60 -27.27
CA SER A 41 14.01 23.90 -28.43
C SER A 41 13.27 24.28 -29.71
N ASN A 42 13.97 24.17 -30.82
CA ASN A 42 13.38 24.37 -32.14
C ASN A 42 12.70 23.11 -32.70
N VAL A 43 12.72 21.99 -31.97
CA VAL A 43 12.15 20.70 -32.38
C VAL A 43 11.43 20.05 -31.21
N VAL A 44 10.26 19.46 -31.45
CA VAL A 44 9.56 18.59 -30.49
C VAL A 44 10.35 17.29 -30.32
N GLY A 45 10.55 16.88 -29.09
CA GLY A 45 11.31 15.65 -28.78
C GLY A 45 11.03 15.11 -27.38
N ASP A 46 11.40 13.86 -27.19
CA ASP A 46 11.36 13.21 -25.88
C ASP A 46 12.71 13.41 -25.19
N TYR A 47 12.63 13.89 -23.98
CA TYR A 47 13.78 14.07 -23.10
C TYR A 47 13.77 12.99 -22.06
N GLN A 48 14.95 12.44 -21.75
CA GLN A 48 15.09 11.35 -20.78
C GLN A 48 16.17 11.70 -19.78
N LEU A 49 15.86 11.52 -18.50
CA LEU A 49 16.80 11.67 -17.41
C LEU A 49 17.14 10.30 -16.85
N PHE A 50 18.41 9.91 -16.93
CA PHE A 50 18.95 8.73 -16.27
C PHE A 50 19.67 9.13 -14.97
N TYR A 51 19.69 8.21 -13.99
CA TYR A 51 20.41 8.40 -12.76
C TYR A 51 21.20 7.14 -12.35
N LEU A 52 22.36 7.33 -11.72
CA LEU A 52 23.16 6.26 -11.12
C LEU A 52 23.22 6.45 -9.60
N THR A 53 23.11 5.35 -8.87
CA THR A 53 23.15 5.33 -7.40
C THR A 53 24.43 4.70 -6.84
N GLY A 54 25.20 4.00 -7.67
CA GLY A 54 26.46 3.33 -7.30
C GLY A 54 27.58 3.59 -8.29
N SER A 55 28.82 3.57 -7.82
CA SER A 55 29.99 3.64 -8.68
C SER A 55 30.17 2.33 -9.46
N GLY A 56 30.24 2.42 -10.79
CA GLY A 56 30.39 1.27 -11.69
C GLY A 56 29.08 0.66 -12.18
N GLU A 57 27.95 1.29 -11.90
CA GLU A 57 26.67 0.95 -12.52
C GLU A 57 26.64 1.40 -13.99
N GLU A 58 25.90 0.67 -14.83
CA GLU A 58 25.61 1.05 -16.20
C GLU A 58 24.27 1.79 -16.30
N TRP A 59 24.15 2.67 -17.29
CA TRP A 59 22.89 3.38 -17.58
C TRP A 59 21.84 2.37 -18.04
N SER A 60 20.65 2.40 -17.42
CA SER A 60 19.55 1.47 -17.74
C SER A 60 18.20 2.19 -17.79
N GLU A 61 17.29 1.70 -18.61
CA GLU A 61 15.91 2.19 -18.71
C GLU A 61 15.14 2.10 -17.40
N GLU A 62 15.45 1.15 -16.55
CA GLU A 62 14.83 1.01 -15.22
C GLU A 62 15.16 2.17 -14.28
N LYS A 63 16.27 2.87 -14.53
CA LYS A 63 16.74 4.04 -13.77
C LYS A 63 16.63 5.32 -14.60
N SER A 64 15.49 5.50 -15.26
CA SER A 64 15.26 6.69 -16.09
C SER A 64 13.83 7.22 -15.97
N PHE A 65 13.66 8.48 -16.35
CA PHE A 65 12.37 9.16 -16.44
C PHE A 65 12.26 9.86 -17.78
N HIS A 66 11.08 9.80 -18.39
CA HIS A 66 10.78 10.42 -19.68
C HIS A 66 9.87 11.63 -19.51
N THR A 67 10.11 12.64 -20.32
CA THR A 67 9.19 13.78 -20.47
C THR A 67 9.25 14.28 -21.92
N THR A 68 8.13 14.81 -22.42
CA THR A 68 8.05 15.26 -23.79
C THR A 68 8.04 16.79 -23.89
N TYR A 69 8.91 17.35 -24.71
CA TYR A 69 8.87 18.73 -25.10
C TYR A 69 7.92 18.91 -26.28
N THR A 70 6.85 19.71 -26.09
CA THR A 70 5.71 19.76 -27.01
C THR A 70 5.55 21.08 -27.76
N HIS A 71 6.02 22.22 -27.22
CA HIS A 71 5.77 23.55 -27.77
C HIS A 71 7.06 24.16 -28.32
N VAL A 72 7.27 24.04 -29.62
CA VAL A 72 8.47 24.52 -30.33
C VAL A 72 8.69 26.02 -30.08
N GLN A 73 9.93 26.40 -29.73
CA GLN A 73 10.38 27.78 -29.47
C GLN A 73 9.73 28.42 -28.22
N GLU A 74 9.05 27.65 -27.38
CA GLU A 74 8.52 28.14 -26.11
C GLU A 74 9.27 27.52 -24.92
N TRP A 75 9.36 28.25 -23.82
CA TRP A 75 9.93 27.72 -22.59
C TRP A 75 8.97 26.72 -21.95
N GLN A 76 9.45 25.49 -21.74
CA GLN A 76 8.73 24.43 -21.03
C GLN A 76 9.55 23.97 -19.85
N THR A 77 8.92 23.87 -18.68
CA THR A 77 9.54 23.30 -17.47
C THR A 77 9.55 21.79 -17.57
N MET A 78 10.70 21.20 -17.32
CA MET A 78 10.92 19.77 -17.19
C MET A 78 11.08 19.44 -15.72
N ASP A 79 10.25 18.55 -15.21
CA ASP A 79 10.22 18.13 -13.81
C ASP A 79 10.56 16.66 -13.72
N PHE A 80 11.60 16.32 -12.97
CA PHE A 80 12.05 14.97 -12.73
C PHE A 80 12.24 14.75 -11.22
N THR A 81 12.15 13.49 -10.78
CA THR A 81 12.41 13.12 -9.39
C THR A 81 13.48 12.05 -9.34
N VAL A 82 14.52 12.25 -8.56
CA VAL A 82 15.64 11.29 -8.43
C VAL A 82 15.87 10.90 -6.97
N PRO A 83 16.32 9.68 -6.68
CA PRO A 83 16.69 9.28 -5.34
C PRO A 83 17.83 10.12 -4.76
N LYS A 84 17.81 10.37 -3.45
CA LYS A 84 18.91 11.10 -2.77
C LYS A 84 20.28 10.41 -2.86
N GLU A 85 20.29 9.12 -3.12
CA GLU A 85 21.50 8.32 -3.32
C GLU A 85 22.15 8.55 -4.68
N THR A 86 21.54 9.34 -5.56
CA THR A 86 22.04 9.61 -6.92
C THR A 86 23.43 10.24 -6.88
N ILE A 87 24.35 9.65 -7.62
CA ILE A 87 25.73 10.09 -7.73
C ILE A 87 25.95 10.86 -9.02
N GLU A 88 25.38 10.39 -10.11
CA GLU A 88 25.54 10.93 -11.45
C GLU A 88 24.20 10.99 -12.16
N LEU A 89 24.01 12.04 -12.95
CA LEU A 89 22.83 12.28 -13.78
C LEU A 89 23.24 12.38 -15.25
N ARG A 90 22.39 11.86 -16.13
CA ARG A 90 22.52 11.98 -17.59
C ARG A 90 21.20 12.49 -18.15
N ILE A 91 21.25 13.56 -18.94
CA ILE A 91 20.11 14.12 -19.64
C ILE A 91 20.28 13.87 -21.13
N ASP A 92 19.36 13.11 -21.72
CA ASP A 92 19.29 12.85 -23.14
C ASP A 92 18.28 13.77 -23.81
N PHE A 93 18.66 14.34 -24.94
CA PHE A 93 17.90 15.39 -25.64
C PHE A 93 17.19 14.88 -26.90
N GLY A 94 16.82 13.60 -26.90
CA GLY A 94 16.15 12.95 -28.02
C GLY A 94 17.09 12.59 -29.17
N THR A 95 16.53 12.20 -30.32
CA THR A 95 17.30 11.65 -31.46
C THR A 95 17.35 12.57 -32.67
N LYS A 96 16.85 13.82 -32.56
CA LYS A 96 16.82 14.79 -33.67
C LYS A 96 17.81 15.92 -33.41
N ALA A 97 18.48 16.38 -34.48
CA ALA A 97 19.30 17.58 -34.37
C ALA A 97 18.45 18.79 -34.01
N SER A 98 18.83 19.48 -32.96
CA SER A 98 18.07 20.60 -32.39
C SER A 98 18.99 21.66 -31.79
N ASN A 99 18.50 22.89 -31.73
CA ASN A 99 19.09 23.95 -30.94
C ASN A 99 18.34 23.98 -29.61
N ILE A 100 19.05 23.79 -28.51
CA ILE A 100 18.49 23.68 -27.16
C ILE A 100 19.07 24.79 -26.30
N GLU A 101 18.19 25.45 -25.57
CA GLU A 101 18.52 26.43 -24.54
C GLU A 101 17.96 25.89 -23.20
N LEU A 102 18.84 25.76 -22.18
CA LEU A 102 18.52 25.34 -20.82
C LEU A 102 18.68 26.49 -19.86
N GLU A 103 17.73 26.67 -18.96
CA GLU A 103 17.70 27.74 -17.95
C GLU A 103 17.05 27.22 -16.63
N ASP A 104 17.28 27.98 -15.55
CA ASP A 104 16.62 27.72 -14.24
C ASP A 104 16.84 26.32 -13.70
N PHE A 105 18.05 25.79 -13.80
CA PHE A 105 18.35 24.43 -13.31
C PHE A 105 18.41 24.42 -11.78
N ALA A 106 17.52 23.69 -11.14
CA ALA A 106 17.42 23.63 -9.69
C ALA A 106 17.19 22.23 -9.15
N LEU A 107 17.82 21.92 -8.02
CA LEU A 107 17.50 20.75 -7.21
C LEU A 107 16.74 21.19 -5.97
N ILE A 108 15.61 20.54 -5.70
CA ILE A 108 14.74 20.84 -4.58
C ILE A 108 14.65 19.61 -3.67
N GLY A 109 15.29 19.73 -2.51
CA GLY A 109 15.24 18.72 -1.46
C GLY A 109 14.64 19.30 -0.17
N ASN A 110 15.44 19.37 0.88
CA ASN A 110 15.10 20.14 2.10
C ASN A 110 15.25 21.64 1.87
N SER A 111 16.15 22.03 0.99
CA SER A 111 16.38 23.38 0.49
C SER A 111 16.42 23.37 -1.03
N LYS A 112 16.12 24.52 -1.64
CA LYS A 112 16.31 24.72 -3.07
C LYS A 112 17.77 25.11 -3.32
N VAL A 113 18.42 24.42 -4.25
CA VAL A 113 19.76 24.72 -4.75
C VAL A 113 19.66 25.08 -6.22
N ASP A 114 19.84 26.33 -6.54
CA ASP A 114 19.90 26.80 -7.92
C ASP A 114 21.30 26.50 -8.48
N VAL A 115 21.34 25.70 -9.54
CA VAL A 115 22.59 25.28 -10.16
C VAL A 115 22.99 26.28 -11.23
N LYS A 116 24.09 26.96 -11.01
CA LYS A 116 24.65 27.84 -12.03
C LYS A 116 25.26 27.02 -13.16
N MET A 117 24.66 27.06 -14.33
CA MET A 117 25.06 26.26 -15.50
C MET A 117 26.49 26.56 -15.96
N ASN A 118 27.04 27.73 -15.63
CA ASN A 118 28.44 28.10 -15.92
C ASN A 118 29.46 27.45 -14.97
N GLU A 119 29.05 27.01 -13.80
CA GLU A 119 29.86 26.31 -12.79
C GLU A 119 29.75 24.81 -12.87
N LEU A 120 28.74 24.27 -13.61
CA LEU A 120 28.52 22.86 -13.76
C LEU A 120 29.62 22.22 -14.61
N VAL A 121 30.31 21.23 -14.04
CA VAL A 121 31.29 20.40 -14.77
C VAL A 121 30.52 19.21 -15.34
N TYR A 122 30.44 19.14 -16.67
CA TYR A 122 29.71 18.07 -17.37
C TYR A 122 30.58 17.45 -18.47
N LYS A 123 30.25 16.21 -18.84
CA LYS A 123 30.71 15.53 -20.05
C LYS A 123 29.59 15.53 -21.07
N GLU A 124 29.96 15.69 -22.33
CA GLU A 124 29.02 15.79 -23.45
C GLU A 124 29.24 14.70 -24.47
N ASN A 125 28.17 14.27 -25.11
CA ASN A 125 28.22 13.39 -26.25
C ASN A 125 27.36 13.97 -27.39
N GLN A 126 27.93 14.03 -28.60
CA GLN A 126 27.25 14.46 -29.82
C GLN A 126 26.61 15.87 -29.76
N ILE A 127 27.23 16.74 -29.02
CA ILE A 127 26.92 18.17 -28.96
C ILE A 127 27.98 18.93 -29.72
N SER A 128 27.59 19.74 -30.70
CA SER A 128 28.52 20.39 -31.63
C SER A 128 28.96 21.80 -31.21
N THR A 129 28.15 22.50 -30.44
CA THR A 129 28.45 23.88 -30.03
C THR A 129 27.85 24.13 -28.66
N ILE A 130 28.65 24.67 -27.76
CA ILE A 130 28.16 25.10 -26.45
C ILE A 130 28.53 26.56 -26.31
N SER A 131 27.53 27.39 -26.08
CA SER A 131 27.72 28.78 -25.65
C SER A 131 27.00 29.01 -24.34
N LYS A 132 27.66 29.72 -23.43
CA LYS A 132 27.08 30.15 -22.16
C LYS A 132 26.69 31.62 -22.30
N SER A 133 25.42 31.96 -22.20
CA SER A 133 24.88 33.30 -22.26
C SER A 133 24.14 33.63 -20.98
N GLY A 134 24.78 34.35 -20.05
CA GLY A 134 24.22 34.67 -18.76
C GLY A 134 23.98 33.40 -17.89
N GLU A 135 22.75 33.14 -17.52
CA GLU A 135 22.34 31.96 -16.73
C GLU A 135 21.91 30.78 -17.61
N SER A 136 21.86 30.96 -18.93
CA SER A 136 21.44 29.94 -19.89
C SER A 136 22.60 29.19 -20.54
N LEU A 137 22.41 27.89 -20.81
CA LEU A 137 23.29 27.05 -21.57
C LEU A 137 22.66 26.74 -22.92
N ILE A 138 23.34 27.19 -23.99
CA ILE A 138 22.87 27.05 -25.39
C ILE A 138 23.78 26.07 -26.11
N PHE A 139 23.21 25.04 -26.74
CA PHE A 139 23.95 24.05 -27.51
C PHE A 139 23.17 23.50 -28.70
N GLN A 140 23.90 22.94 -29.63
CA GLN A 140 23.33 22.27 -30.81
C GLN A 140 23.64 20.80 -30.77
N THR A 141 22.59 19.97 -30.87
CA THR A 141 22.69 18.51 -30.85
C THR A 141 22.84 17.93 -32.26
N LYS A 142 23.45 16.73 -32.34
CA LYS A 142 23.52 15.89 -33.53
C LYS A 142 22.45 14.79 -33.49
N ASN A 143 22.20 14.13 -34.63
CA ASN A 143 21.04 13.26 -34.88
C ASN A 143 21.03 11.88 -34.20
N THR A 144 21.99 11.50 -33.34
CA THR A 144 22.03 10.08 -32.92
C THR A 144 21.77 9.86 -31.41
N ASP A 145 22.62 10.42 -30.55
CA ASP A 145 22.51 10.20 -29.09
C ASP A 145 23.12 11.40 -28.33
N PRO A 146 22.50 12.56 -28.40
CA PRO A 146 23.02 13.76 -27.72
C PRO A 146 22.65 13.74 -26.24
N PHE A 147 23.65 13.75 -25.37
CA PHE A 147 23.45 13.84 -23.93
C PHE A 147 24.52 14.62 -23.20
N ILE A 148 24.20 15.03 -21.97
CA ILE A 148 25.16 15.56 -21.01
C ILE A 148 25.11 14.69 -19.74
N THR A 149 26.29 14.45 -19.13
CA THR A 149 26.40 13.80 -17.82
C THR A 149 27.14 14.70 -16.84
N PHE A 150 26.69 14.70 -15.60
CA PHE A 150 27.34 15.48 -14.54
C PHE A 150 27.18 14.80 -13.17
N SER A 151 28.15 15.09 -12.29
CA SER A 151 28.08 14.62 -10.91
C SER A 151 27.02 15.40 -10.12
N ALA A 152 26.05 14.68 -9.58
CA ALA A 152 24.96 15.27 -8.80
C ALA A 152 25.20 15.20 -7.28
N ARG A 153 26.18 14.41 -6.83
CA ARG A 153 26.37 14.10 -5.40
C ARG A 153 26.50 15.34 -4.52
N SER A 154 27.38 16.28 -4.89
CA SER A 154 27.60 17.49 -4.11
C SER A 154 26.39 18.42 -4.08
N LEU A 155 25.66 18.51 -5.20
CA LEU A 155 24.45 19.32 -5.34
C LEU A 155 23.29 18.72 -4.51
N ILE A 156 23.15 17.41 -4.55
CA ILE A 156 22.15 16.67 -3.74
C ILE A 156 22.49 16.82 -2.24
N ASP A 157 23.75 16.64 -1.84
CA ASP A 157 24.17 16.83 -0.45
C ASP A 157 23.91 18.26 0.03
N GLU A 158 24.02 19.25 -0.85
CA GLU A 158 23.68 20.65 -0.56
C GLU A 158 22.16 20.86 -0.46
N ALA A 159 21.38 20.33 -1.40
CA ALA A 159 19.92 20.38 -1.36
C ALA A 159 19.35 19.66 -0.14
N MET A 160 20.08 18.69 0.40
CA MET A 160 19.71 17.94 1.61
C MET A 160 20.16 18.63 2.90
N LYS A 161 20.98 19.68 2.85
CA LYS A 161 21.38 20.44 4.04
C LYS A 161 20.17 21.10 4.70
N GLY A 162 20.14 21.00 6.02
CA GLY A 162 19.07 21.53 6.85
C GLY A 162 17.87 20.63 6.94
N THR A 163 17.27 20.59 8.11
CA THR A 163 15.99 19.94 8.33
C THR A 163 14.93 21.01 8.28
N SER A 164 13.94 20.92 7.38
CA SER A 164 12.80 21.82 7.43
C SER A 164 12.17 21.75 8.84
N THR A 165 12.04 22.89 9.50
CA THR A 165 11.42 22.98 10.85
C THR A 165 10.03 22.34 10.85
N VAL A 166 9.29 22.46 9.75
CA VAL A 166 7.98 21.84 9.56
C VAL A 166 8.09 20.31 9.54
N LYS A 167 9.06 19.75 8.80
CA LYS A 167 9.29 18.30 8.77
C LYS A 167 9.65 17.76 10.16
N LEU A 168 10.50 18.46 10.90
CA LEU A 168 10.87 18.08 12.27
C LEU A 168 9.66 18.07 13.21
N ILE A 169 8.83 19.13 13.19
CA ILE A 169 7.62 19.23 14.01
C ILE A 169 6.65 18.09 13.66
N LEU A 170 6.44 17.82 12.37
CA LEU A 170 5.58 16.71 11.91
C LEU A 170 6.12 15.35 12.37
N SER A 171 7.45 15.14 12.29
CA SER A 171 8.08 13.89 12.76
C SER A 171 7.89 13.68 14.26
N ILE A 172 8.07 14.73 15.07
CA ILE A 172 7.85 14.69 16.51
C ILE A 172 6.37 14.41 16.81
N ALA A 173 5.45 15.11 16.16
CA ALA A 173 4.01 14.93 16.34
C ALA A 173 3.56 13.51 16.00
N LEU A 174 4.00 12.98 14.85
CA LEU A 174 3.70 11.62 14.42
C LEU A 174 4.30 10.58 15.35
N SER A 175 5.55 10.76 15.78
CA SER A 175 6.22 9.86 16.73
C SER A 175 5.51 9.83 18.09
N CYS A 176 5.07 10.98 18.60
CA CYS A 176 4.27 11.06 19.81
C CYS A 176 2.92 10.35 19.66
N LEU A 177 2.23 10.54 18.53
CA LEU A 177 0.95 9.87 18.27
C LEU A 177 1.12 8.34 18.23
N LEU A 178 2.09 7.84 17.47
CA LEU A 178 2.39 6.41 17.36
C LEU A 178 2.76 5.82 18.72
N SER A 179 3.55 6.54 19.51
CA SER A 179 3.96 6.12 20.85
C SER A 179 2.79 6.05 21.82
N LEU A 180 1.85 7.02 21.76
CA LEU A 180 0.61 6.99 22.55
C LEU A 180 -0.23 5.76 22.20
N LEU A 181 -0.46 5.50 20.91
CA LEU A 181 -1.22 4.35 20.43
C LEU A 181 -0.57 3.04 20.88
N MET A 182 0.74 2.90 20.68
CA MET A 182 1.49 1.71 21.07
C MET A 182 1.45 1.46 22.58
N THR A 183 1.68 2.51 23.38
CA THR A 183 1.60 2.42 24.84
C THR A 183 0.20 1.98 25.31
N TRP A 184 -0.83 2.56 24.69
CA TRP A 184 -2.22 2.20 25.00
C TRP A 184 -2.56 0.75 24.63
N VAL A 185 -2.08 0.25 23.49
CA VAL A 185 -2.22 -1.15 23.06
C VAL A 185 -1.53 -2.08 24.05
N ILE A 186 -0.27 -1.78 24.45
CA ILE A 186 0.50 -2.61 25.40
C ILE A 186 -0.17 -2.65 26.77
N LEU A 187 -0.67 -1.52 27.28
CA LEU A 187 -1.41 -1.51 28.55
C LEU A 187 -2.74 -2.27 28.47
N SER A 188 -3.29 -2.44 27.27
CA SER A 188 -4.49 -3.23 26.99
C SER A 188 -4.19 -4.70 26.63
N ALA A 189 -2.93 -5.12 26.62
CA ALA A 189 -2.51 -6.46 26.20
C ALA A 189 -3.21 -7.58 26.98
N LYS A 190 -3.53 -7.37 28.27
CA LYS A 190 -4.29 -8.35 29.06
C LYS A 190 -5.67 -8.65 28.43
N ASN A 191 -6.37 -7.63 27.94
CA ASN A 191 -7.67 -7.79 27.30
C ASN A 191 -7.53 -8.54 25.96
N ILE A 192 -6.51 -8.19 25.17
CA ILE A 192 -6.20 -8.88 23.91
C ILE A 192 -5.90 -10.36 24.17
N VAL A 193 -5.00 -10.65 25.12
CA VAL A 193 -4.63 -12.04 25.45
C VAL A 193 -5.85 -12.81 25.99
N HIS A 194 -6.68 -12.19 26.81
CA HIS A 194 -7.92 -12.80 27.30
C HIS A 194 -8.86 -13.14 26.15
N PHE A 195 -9.09 -12.21 25.23
CA PHE A 195 -9.92 -12.42 24.05
C PHE A 195 -9.38 -13.53 23.15
N LEU A 196 -8.07 -13.54 22.87
CA LEU A 196 -7.44 -14.61 22.08
C LEU A 196 -7.57 -15.97 22.76
N LYS A 197 -7.46 -16.05 24.10
CA LYS A 197 -7.71 -17.28 24.84
C LYS A 197 -9.16 -17.76 24.67
N ILE A 198 -10.15 -16.85 24.73
CA ILE A 198 -11.56 -17.22 24.49
C ILE A 198 -11.71 -17.86 23.10
N ILE A 199 -11.11 -17.28 22.06
CA ILE A 199 -11.14 -17.83 20.68
C ILE A 199 -10.48 -19.21 20.65
N LEU A 200 -9.26 -19.35 21.17
CA LEU A 200 -8.50 -20.60 21.15
C LEU A 200 -9.20 -21.75 21.87
N PHE A 201 -9.75 -21.49 23.06
CA PHE A 201 -10.52 -22.48 23.79
C PHE A 201 -11.88 -22.78 23.11
N GLY A 202 -12.48 -21.79 22.43
CA GLY A 202 -13.72 -21.92 21.69
C GLY A 202 -13.58 -22.54 20.30
N ARG A 203 -12.36 -22.87 19.84
CA ARG A 203 -12.09 -23.28 18.44
C ARG A 203 -12.96 -24.40 17.89
N LYS A 204 -13.23 -25.43 18.69
CA LYS A 204 -14.12 -26.56 18.28
C LYS A 204 -15.53 -26.06 18.00
N MET A 205 -16.06 -25.19 18.87
CA MET A 205 -17.39 -24.60 18.72
C MET A 205 -17.42 -23.66 17.49
N ILE A 206 -16.40 -22.81 17.29
CA ILE A 206 -16.29 -21.94 16.10
C ILE A 206 -16.35 -22.79 14.83
N ILE A 207 -15.53 -23.84 14.71
CA ILE A 207 -15.47 -24.68 13.52
C ILE A 207 -16.82 -25.39 13.26
N ASN A 208 -17.46 -25.95 14.31
CA ASN A 208 -18.72 -26.61 14.15
C ASN A 208 -19.86 -25.68 13.74
N LEU A 209 -19.94 -24.50 14.36
CA LEU A 209 -20.91 -23.48 13.98
C LEU A 209 -20.62 -22.91 12.58
N ALA A 210 -19.36 -22.69 12.23
CA ALA A 210 -18.97 -22.22 10.89
C ALA A 210 -19.33 -23.22 9.79
N LYS A 211 -19.13 -24.53 10.02
CA LYS A 211 -19.57 -25.58 9.09
C LYS A 211 -21.08 -25.57 8.89
N ASN A 212 -21.84 -25.40 9.97
CA ASN A 212 -23.29 -25.29 9.88
C ASN A 212 -23.72 -24.01 9.17
N ASP A 213 -23.14 -22.87 9.53
CA ASP A 213 -23.37 -21.58 8.89
C ASP A 213 -23.14 -21.64 7.39
N PHE A 214 -21.99 -22.20 6.96
CA PHE A 214 -21.66 -22.38 5.55
C PHE A 214 -22.69 -23.25 4.80
N LYS A 215 -23.17 -24.34 5.42
CA LYS A 215 -24.21 -25.19 4.82
C LYS A 215 -25.55 -24.47 4.73
N THR A 216 -25.97 -23.81 5.79
CA THR A 216 -27.28 -23.14 5.85
C THR A 216 -27.37 -21.91 4.95
N LYS A 217 -26.25 -21.19 4.73
CA LYS A 217 -26.18 -20.05 3.84
C LYS A 217 -26.71 -20.35 2.43
N TYR A 218 -26.54 -21.55 1.95
CA TYR A 218 -26.91 -21.95 0.59
C TYR A 218 -28.02 -23.06 0.57
N ALA A 219 -28.59 -23.40 1.72
CA ALA A 219 -29.48 -24.53 1.86
C ALA A 219 -30.81 -24.41 1.08
N SER A 220 -31.26 -23.16 0.86
CA SER A 220 -32.50 -22.89 0.11
C SER A 220 -32.34 -22.85 -1.40
N SER A 221 -31.11 -22.97 -1.92
CA SER A 221 -30.82 -22.85 -3.35
C SER A 221 -30.65 -24.20 -4.00
N TYR A 222 -31.12 -24.35 -5.26
CA TYR A 222 -30.99 -25.57 -6.06
C TYR A 222 -29.53 -26.01 -6.26
N LEU A 223 -28.63 -25.10 -6.51
CA LEU A 223 -27.19 -25.37 -6.65
C LEU A 223 -26.48 -25.47 -5.29
N GLY A 224 -27.16 -25.11 -4.19
CA GLY A 224 -26.59 -25.23 -2.86
C GLY A 224 -25.25 -24.50 -2.71
N ILE A 225 -24.31 -25.17 -2.07
CA ILE A 225 -22.97 -24.62 -1.73
C ILE A 225 -22.15 -24.15 -2.96
N THR A 226 -22.45 -24.70 -4.16
CA THR A 226 -21.72 -24.33 -5.39
C THR A 226 -21.82 -22.84 -5.74
N TRP A 227 -22.88 -22.15 -5.31
CA TRP A 227 -22.98 -20.70 -5.47
C TRP A 227 -21.86 -19.91 -4.80
N GLY A 228 -21.34 -20.41 -3.69
CA GLY A 228 -20.20 -19.79 -3.01
C GLY A 228 -18.93 -19.74 -3.86
N PHE A 229 -18.82 -20.60 -4.86
CA PHE A 229 -17.68 -20.67 -5.78
C PHE A 229 -18.00 -20.03 -7.15
N ILE A 230 -19.20 -20.26 -7.68
CA ILE A 230 -19.61 -19.80 -9.00
C ILE A 230 -19.63 -18.26 -9.06
N GLN A 231 -20.21 -17.60 -8.06
CA GLN A 231 -20.36 -16.15 -8.05
C GLN A 231 -19.00 -15.42 -8.14
N PRO A 232 -17.98 -15.74 -7.30
CA PRO A 232 -16.65 -15.14 -7.45
C PRO A 232 -15.96 -15.49 -8.78
N LEU A 233 -16.14 -16.71 -9.31
CA LEU A 233 -15.57 -17.09 -10.60
C LEU A 233 -16.14 -16.26 -11.75
N ILE A 234 -17.47 -16.05 -11.77
CA ILE A 234 -18.11 -15.16 -12.76
C ILE A 234 -17.58 -13.74 -12.64
N THR A 235 -17.41 -13.25 -11.40
CA THR A 235 -16.85 -11.90 -11.17
C THR A 235 -15.42 -11.79 -11.68
N ILE A 236 -14.56 -12.78 -11.42
CA ILE A 236 -13.19 -12.83 -11.96
C ILE A 236 -13.21 -12.83 -13.49
N ALA A 237 -14.04 -13.70 -14.10
CA ALA A 237 -14.18 -13.79 -15.55
C ALA A 237 -14.67 -12.46 -16.17
N THR A 238 -15.62 -11.79 -15.52
CA THR A 238 -16.13 -10.48 -15.96
C THR A 238 -15.04 -9.41 -15.92
N TYR A 239 -14.30 -9.30 -14.81
CA TYR A 239 -13.20 -8.33 -14.72
C TYR A 239 -12.08 -8.65 -15.71
N TRP A 240 -11.71 -9.93 -15.83
CA TRP A 240 -10.75 -10.35 -16.86
C TRP A 240 -11.20 -9.92 -18.25
N PHE A 241 -12.46 -10.18 -18.63
CA PHE A 241 -13.01 -9.79 -19.92
C PHE A 241 -12.97 -8.27 -20.13
N VAL A 242 -13.44 -7.50 -19.15
CA VAL A 242 -13.50 -6.03 -19.24
C VAL A 242 -12.09 -5.44 -19.38
N PHE A 243 -11.17 -5.83 -18.51
CA PHE A 243 -9.84 -5.23 -18.50
C PHE A 243 -8.95 -5.77 -19.63
N GLN A 244 -8.88 -7.07 -19.82
CA GLN A 244 -7.96 -7.65 -20.79
C GLN A 244 -8.50 -7.60 -22.22
N VAL A 245 -9.79 -7.87 -22.43
CA VAL A 245 -10.39 -7.89 -23.78
C VAL A 245 -10.94 -6.51 -24.13
N GLY A 246 -11.71 -5.88 -23.23
CA GLY A 246 -12.38 -4.59 -23.47
C GLY A 246 -11.39 -3.43 -23.48
N LEU A 247 -10.62 -3.25 -22.41
CA LEU A 247 -9.66 -2.16 -22.27
C LEU A 247 -8.26 -2.48 -22.85
N ARG A 248 -8.07 -3.72 -23.32
CA ARG A 248 -6.80 -4.19 -23.88
C ARG A 248 -5.60 -3.96 -22.95
N SER A 249 -5.82 -4.07 -21.64
CA SER A 249 -4.74 -4.00 -20.65
C SER A 249 -3.71 -5.09 -20.95
N GLY A 250 -2.48 -4.69 -21.24
CA GLY A 250 -1.37 -5.60 -21.49
C GLY A 250 -0.88 -6.32 -20.24
N ASN A 251 0.27 -6.95 -20.32
CA ASN A 251 0.95 -7.52 -19.15
C ASN A 251 1.32 -6.40 -18.17
N VAL A 252 1.26 -6.70 -16.88
CA VAL A 252 1.70 -5.81 -15.81
C VAL A 252 2.98 -6.41 -15.23
N SER A 253 4.09 -5.68 -15.30
CA SER A 253 5.41 -6.18 -14.85
C SER A 253 5.73 -7.58 -15.41
N ASP A 254 5.60 -7.75 -16.73
CA ASP A 254 5.79 -9.01 -17.47
C ASP A 254 4.86 -10.18 -17.09
N THR A 255 3.92 -9.95 -16.17
CA THR A 255 2.95 -10.96 -15.75
C THR A 255 1.63 -10.79 -16.50
N PRO A 256 1.02 -11.88 -17.03
CA PRO A 256 -0.31 -11.83 -17.63
C PRO A 256 -1.34 -11.18 -16.70
N PHE A 257 -2.15 -10.26 -17.22
CA PHE A 257 -3.11 -9.48 -16.43
C PHE A 257 -4.02 -10.35 -15.55
N ILE A 258 -4.46 -11.50 -16.06
CA ILE A 258 -5.33 -12.41 -15.29
C ILE A 258 -4.65 -12.93 -14.01
N LEU A 259 -3.36 -13.26 -14.06
CA LEU A 259 -2.60 -13.73 -12.91
C LEU A 259 -2.41 -12.59 -11.90
N TRP A 260 -2.07 -11.40 -12.40
CA TRP A 260 -1.90 -10.20 -11.60
C TRP A 260 -3.20 -9.77 -10.89
N LEU A 261 -4.35 -9.86 -11.58
CA LEU A 261 -5.68 -9.60 -11.04
C LEU A 261 -6.08 -10.65 -9.99
N LEU A 262 -5.85 -11.93 -10.27
CA LEU A 262 -6.33 -13.05 -9.47
C LEU A 262 -5.77 -13.01 -8.04
N VAL A 263 -4.48 -12.76 -7.89
CA VAL A 263 -3.84 -12.69 -6.56
C VAL A 263 -4.29 -11.50 -5.73
N ALA A 264 -4.79 -10.45 -6.37
CA ALA A 264 -5.30 -9.27 -5.70
C ALA A 264 -6.78 -9.39 -5.29
N ILE A 265 -7.61 -9.99 -6.16
CA ILE A 265 -9.06 -10.03 -5.97
C ILE A 265 -9.47 -11.12 -4.96
N VAL A 266 -8.71 -12.22 -4.87
CA VAL A 266 -9.02 -13.33 -3.96
C VAL A 266 -8.98 -12.92 -2.47
N PRO A 267 -7.95 -12.24 -1.95
CA PRO A 267 -7.99 -11.75 -0.57
C PRO A 267 -9.07 -10.68 -0.36
N TRP A 268 -9.43 -9.90 -1.37
CA TRP A 268 -10.54 -8.96 -1.29
C TRP A 268 -11.89 -9.64 -1.13
N PHE A 269 -12.16 -10.71 -1.87
CA PHE A 269 -13.40 -11.48 -1.72
C PHE A 269 -13.55 -12.03 -0.30
N PHE A 270 -12.47 -12.59 0.24
CA PHE A 270 -12.47 -13.04 1.63
C PHE A 270 -12.77 -11.91 2.61
N PHE A 271 -12.06 -10.80 2.49
CA PHE A 271 -12.22 -9.65 3.36
C PHE A 271 -13.65 -9.10 3.31
N SER A 272 -14.18 -8.82 2.11
CA SER A 272 -15.50 -8.24 1.94
C SER A 272 -16.62 -9.13 2.45
N GLU A 273 -16.57 -10.42 2.14
CA GLU A 273 -17.55 -11.41 2.58
C GLU A 273 -17.50 -11.61 4.11
N ALA A 274 -16.30 -11.84 4.64
CA ALA A 274 -16.12 -12.08 6.07
C ALA A 274 -16.49 -10.85 6.91
N PHE A 275 -16.13 -9.66 6.48
CA PHE A 275 -16.43 -8.41 7.18
C PHE A 275 -17.94 -8.11 7.16
N SER A 276 -18.59 -8.18 6.01
CA SER A 276 -20.04 -7.96 5.89
C SER A 276 -20.84 -8.94 6.71
N SER A 277 -20.54 -10.25 6.59
CA SER A 277 -21.24 -11.31 7.33
C SER A 277 -21.02 -11.23 8.83
N ALA A 278 -19.77 -10.96 9.28
CA ALA A 278 -19.45 -10.87 10.70
C ALA A 278 -20.08 -9.62 11.37
N THR A 279 -20.30 -8.54 10.63
CA THR A 279 -21.00 -7.36 11.16
C THR A 279 -22.43 -7.68 11.57
N ASN A 280 -23.15 -8.48 10.79
CA ASN A 280 -24.57 -8.79 11.01
C ASN A 280 -24.80 -9.98 11.95
N VAL A 281 -23.75 -10.62 12.44
CA VAL A 281 -23.81 -11.90 13.12
C VAL A 281 -24.72 -11.92 14.35
N PHE A 282 -24.77 -10.85 15.16
CA PHE A 282 -25.61 -10.83 16.36
C PHE A 282 -27.10 -10.74 16.04
N SER A 283 -27.47 -10.08 14.96
CA SER A 283 -28.86 -10.06 14.47
C SER A 283 -29.27 -11.43 13.94
N GLU A 284 -28.42 -12.09 13.16
CA GLU A 284 -28.68 -13.41 12.59
C GLU A 284 -28.75 -14.51 13.66
N TYR A 285 -27.89 -14.46 14.66
CA TYR A 285 -27.83 -15.40 15.78
C TYR A 285 -28.49 -14.88 17.06
N SER A 286 -29.54 -14.08 16.93
CA SER A 286 -30.28 -13.45 18.06
C SER A 286 -30.69 -14.43 19.15
N TYR A 287 -31.09 -15.67 18.76
CA TYR A 287 -31.44 -16.73 19.70
C TYR A 287 -30.29 -17.23 20.58
N LEU A 288 -29.02 -17.12 20.10
CA LEU A 288 -27.82 -17.43 20.89
C LEU A 288 -27.44 -16.25 21.79
N VAL A 289 -27.63 -15.02 21.33
CA VAL A 289 -27.33 -13.81 22.11
C VAL A 289 -28.19 -13.74 23.37
N LYS A 290 -29.43 -14.18 23.28
CA LYS A 290 -30.36 -14.25 24.45
C LYS A 290 -30.03 -15.37 25.44
N LYS A 291 -29.10 -16.30 25.12
CA LYS A 291 -28.69 -17.36 26.01
C LYS A 291 -27.51 -16.96 26.90
N VAL A 292 -27.73 -16.85 28.21
CA VAL A 292 -26.74 -16.41 29.21
C VAL A 292 -25.43 -17.20 29.20
N VAL A 293 -25.48 -18.49 28.89
CA VAL A 293 -24.32 -19.41 28.96
C VAL A 293 -23.44 -19.35 27.70
N PHE A 294 -23.93 -18.74 26.61
CA PHE A 294 -23.21 -18.73 25.35
C PHE A 294 -22.16 -17.60 25.28
N LYS A 295 -20.94 -17.93 24.81
CA LYS A 295 -19.87 -16.93 24.60
C LYS A 295 -20.07 -16.21 23.28
N ILE A 296 -20.89 -15.18 23.27
CA ILE A 296 -21.28 -14.44 22.06
C ILE A 296 -20.09 -13.77 21.34
N GLU A 297 -18.97 -13.56 22.04
CA GLU A 297 -17.71 -13.05 21.48
C GLU A 297 -17.16 -13.95 20.35
N LEU A 298 -17.56 -15.21 20.30
CA LEU A 298 -17.12 -16.17 19.28
C LEU A 298 -17.88 -16.03 17.95
N LEU A 299 -19.06 -15.40 17.95
CA LEU A 299 -19.92 -15.35 16.76
C LEU A 299 -19.29 -14.63 15.56
N PRO A 300 -18.61 -13.48 15.71
CA PRO A 300 -17.88 -12.90 14.57
C PRO A 300 -16.84 -13.85 13.97
N MET A 301 -16.16 -14.65 14.82
CA MET A 301 -15.19 -15.65 14.36
C MET A 301 -15.85 -16.81 13.60
N VAL A 302 -17.10 -17.16 13.95
CA VAL A 302 -17.88 -18.16 13.20
C VAL A 302 -18.06 -17.72 11.75
N LYS A 303 -18.49 -16.47 11.52
CA LYS A 303 -18.66 -15.91 10.16
C LYS A 303 -17.35 -15.81 9.40
N THR A 304 -16.29 -15.31 10.05
CA THR A 304 -14.95 -15.25 9.45
C THR A 304 -14.46 -16.63 9.03
N THR A 305 -14.66 -17.67 9.88
CA THR A 305 -14.27 -19.05 9.56
C THR A 305 -15.15 -19.66 8.46
N SER A 306 -16.43 -19.31 8.41
CA SER A 306 -17.34 -19.74 7.33
C SER A 306 -16.89 -19.20 5.97
N ALA A 307 -16.55 -17.90 5.88
CA ALA A 307 -16.01 -17.28 4.68
C ALA A 307 -14.64 -17.86 4.29
N PHE A 308 -13.83 -18.27 5.28
CA PHE A 308 -12.50 -18.84 5.06
C PHE A 308 -12.54 -20.17 4.29
N PHE A 309 -13.62 -20.96 4.35
CA PHE A 309 -13.74 -22.18 3.55
C PHE A 309 -13.73 -21.89 2.04
N VAL A 310 -14.41 -20.82 1.61
CA VAL A 310 -14.37 -20.37 0.21
C VAL A 310 -12.99 -19.83 -0.15
N HIS A 311 -12.36 -19.10 0.77
CA HIS A 311 -11.03 -18.53 0.56
C HIS A 311 -9.96 -19.61 0.33
N ILE A 312 -9.99 -20.71 1.10
CA ILE A 312 -9.08 -21.85 0.88
C ILE A 312 -9.22 -22.40 -0.54
N PHE A 313 -10.46 -22.56 -1.03
CA PHE A 313 -10.68 -23.01 -2.41
C PHE A 313 -10.02 -22.06 -3.41
N PHE A 314 -10.21 -20.73 -3.26
CA PHE A 314 -9.63 -19.76 -4.18
C PHE A 314 -8.11 -19.63 -4.05
N LEU A 315 -7.53 -19.89 -2.88
CA LEU A 315 -6.07 -20.01 -2.74
C LEU A 315 -5.53 -21.19 -3.57
N LEU A 316 -6.17 -22.36 -3.48
CA LEU A 316 -5.79 -23.51 -4.31
C LEU A 316 -6.01 -23.21 -5.80
N PHE A 317 -7.09 -22.52 -6.14
CA PHE A 317 -7.39 -22.11 -7.52
C PHE A 317 -6.29 -21.19 -8.09
N ILE A 318 -5.75 -20.25 -7.31
CA ILE A 318 -4.58 -19.44 -7.73
C ILE A 318 -3.43 -20.37 -8.14
N PHE A 319 -3.04 -21.32 -7.29
CA PHE A 319 -1.93 -22.23 -7.61
C PHE A 319 -2.17 -23.04 -8.89
N VAL A 320 -3.40 -23.50 -9.10
CA VAL A 320 -3.76 -24.24 -10.32
C VAL A 320 -3.62 -23.36 -11.56
N ILE A 321 -4.18 -22.15 -11.54
CA ILE A 321 -4.10 -21.23 -12.68
C ILE A 321 -2.64 -20.81 -12.95
N TYR A 322 -1.86 -20.48 -11.91
CA TYR A 322 -0.44 -20.16 -12.06
C TYR A 322 0.34 -21.30 -12.70
N SER A 323 0.09 -22.55 -12.29
CA SER A 323 0.74 -23.73 -12.87
C SER A 323 0.37 -23.94 -14.34
N ILE A 324 -0.86 -23.65 -14.75
CA ILE A 324 -1.31 -23.70 -16.15
C ILE A 324 -0.54 -22.70 -17.02
N TYR A 325 -0.22 -21.53 -16.47
CA TYR A 325 0.58 -20.50 -17.15
C TYR A 325 2.09 -20.73 -17.05
N GLY A 326 2.55 -21.84 -16.44
CA GLY A 326 3.97 -22.17 -16.32
C GLY A 326 4.67 -21.58 -15.09
N TYR A 327 3.94 -20.92 -14.20
CA TYR A 327 4.49 -20.38 -12.94
C TYR A 327 4.33 -21.42 -11.83
N TYR A 328 5.42 -22.12 -11.49
CA TYR A 328 5.39 -23.16 -10.48
C TYR A 328 5.57 -22.60 -9.06
N PRO A 329 5.04 -23.32 -8.04
CA PRO A 329 5.17 -22.89 -6.65
C PRO A 329 6.63 -22.71 -6.21
N SER A 330 6.91 -21.60 -5.54
CA SER A 330 8.20 -21.24 -4.96
C SER A 330 8.11 -21.12 -3.44
N LEU A 331 9.27 -21.05 -2.75
CA LEU A 331 9.31 -20.83 -1.31
C LEU A 331 8.67 -19.50 -0.90
N PHE A 332 8.68 -18.48 -1.77
CA PHE A 332 8.02 -17.21 -1.53
C PHE A 332 6.50 -17.34 -1.41
N ASN A 333 5.89 -18.34 -2.05
CA ASN A 333 4.46 -18.56 -1.90
C ASN A 333 4.04 -18.99 -0.48
N LEU A 334 4.96 -19.50 0.36
CA LEU A 334 4.67 -19.78 1.76
C LEU A 334 4.31 -18.51 2.55
N GLN A 335 4.78 -17.35 2.09
CA GLN A 335 4.45 -16.05 2.66
C GLN A 335 2.94 -15.73 2.59
N VAL A 336 2.18 -16.36 1.70
CA VAL A 336 0.72 -16.26 1.63
C VAL A 336 0.07 -16.61 2.96
N ILE A 337 0.62 -17.59 3.70
CA ILE A 337 0.11 -17.97 5.03
C ILE A 337 0.15 -16.77 5.98
N TYR A 338 1.23 -15.98 5.94
CA TYR A 338 1.35 -14.76 6.74
C TYR A 338 0.27 -13.73 6.35
N TYR A 339 0.06 -13.48 5.06
CA TYR A 339 -0.95 -12.51 4.62
C TYR A 339 -2.40 -12.99 4.83
N VAL A 340 -2.62 -14.30 4.84
CA VAL A 340 -3.90 -14.89 5.29
C VAL A 340 -4.12 -14.60 6.78
N ILE A 341 -3.10 -14.75 7.63
CA ILE A 341 -3.18 -14.38 9.05
C ILE A 341 -3.48 -12.87 9.19
N CYS A 342 -2.84 -12.03 8.39
CA CYS A 342 -3.13 -10.59 8.33
C CYS A 342 -4.60 -10.32 7.98
N SER A 343 -5.13 -11.00 6.96
CA SER A 343 -6.54 -10.87 6.53
C SER A 343 -7.51 -11.24 7.64
N VAL A 344 -7.27 -12.37 8.32
CA VAL A 344 -8.09 -12.82 9.45
C VAL A 344 -7.99 -11.84 10.63
N ALA A 345 -6.79 -11.34 10.93
CA ALA A 345 -6.57 -10.36 12.00
C ALA A 345 -7.31 -9.05 11.72
N LEU A 346 -7.26 -8.54 10.48
CA LEU A 346 -7.97 -7.34 10.06
C LEU A 346 -9.48 -7.49 10.20
N VAL A 347 -10.04 -8.57 9.61
CA VAL A 347 -11.48 -8.86 9.70
C VAL A 347 -11.91 -8.98 11.17
N THR A 348 -11.17 -9.73 11.98
CA THR A 348 -11.47 -9.90 13.41
C THR A 348 -11.51 -8.55 14.13
N SER A 349 -10.50 -7.72 13.92
CA SER A 349 -10.36 -6.44 14.62
C SER A 349 -11.51 -5.48 14.28
N ILE A 350 -11.90 -5.42 13.01
CA ILE A 350 -13.01 -4.56 12.56
C ILE A 350 -14.36 -5.13 12.99
N SER A 351 -14.56 -6.44 12.82
CA SER A 351 -15.86 -7.08 13.02
C SER A 351 -16.32 -7.09 14.48
N ILE A 352 -15.41 -7.22 15.45
CA ILE A 352 -15.76 -7.10 16.88
C ILE A 352 -16.36 -5.74 17.20
N LEU A 353 -15.82 -4.68 16.60
CA LEU A 353 -16.33 -3.33 16.77
C LEU A 353 -17.67 -3.15 16.07
N THR A 354 -17.74 -3.48 14.77
CA THR A 354 -18.92 -3.20 13.93
C THR A 354 -20.10 -4.05 14.29
N SER A 355 -19.90 -5.33 14.64
CA SER A 355 -20.99 -6.22 15.06
C SER A 355 -21.68 -5.75 16.35
N ALA A 356 -20.91 -5.18 17.30
CA ALA A 356 -21.49 -4.62 18.50
C ALA A 356 -22.24 -3.30 18.23
N LEU A 357 -21.71 -2.44 17.33
CA LEU A 357 -22.31 -1.16 17.01
C LEU A 357 -23.57 -1.28 16.16
N VAL A 358 -23.63 -2.23 15.21
CA VAL A 358 -24.76 -2.37 14.28
C VAL A 358 -26.07 -2.68 14.98
N LEU A 359 -26.03 -3.30 16.16
CA LEU A 359 -27.22 -3.56 16.97
C LEU A 359 -27.91 -2.27 17.41
N PHE A 360 -27.14 -1.25 17.73
CA PHE A 360 -27.64 0.05 18.18
C PHE A 360 -27.81 1.07 17.05
N PHE A 361 -27.01 0.92 16.00
CA PHE A 361 -26.99 1.81 14.85
C PHE A 361 -27.10 0.99 13.55
N LYS A 362 -28.33 0.70 13.11
CA LYS A 362 -28.63 -0.17 11.96
C LYS A 362 -28.08 0.35 10.64
N ASP A 363 -28.01 1.68 10.48
CA ASP A 363 -27.50 2.33 9.26
C ASP A 363 -25.99 2.03 9.02
N LEU A 364 -25.28 1.60 10.06
CA LEU A 364 -23.89 1.19 9.94
C LEU A 364 -23.70 0.07 8.89
N ASN A 365 -24.70 -0.80 8.74
CA ASN A 365 -24.67 -1.86 7.73
C ASN A 365 -24.63 -1.28 6.30
N GLN A 366 -25.43 -0.24 6.01
CA GLN A 366 -25.41 0.45 4.71
C GLN A 366 -24.08 1.18 4.49
N ILE A 367 -23.55 1.81 5.53
CA ILE A 367 -22.24 2.48 5.49
C ILE A 367 -21.15 1.46 5.13
N ILE A 368 -21.16 0.26 5.73
CA ILE A 368 -20.19 -0.79 5.44
C ILE A 368 -20.31 -1.29 4.00
N ILE A 369 -21.51 -1.46 3.46
CA ILE A 369 -21.71 -1.83 2.07
C ILE A 369 -21.08 -0.78 1.13
N ILE A 370 -21.31 0.50 1.40
CA ILE A 370 -20.70 1.60 0.62
C ILE A 370 -19.17 1.59 0.76
N ILE A 371 -18.64 1.43 1.98
CA ILE A 371 -17.19 1.35 2.23
C ILE A 371 -16.58 0.18 1.45
N LEU A 372 -17.24 -0.97 1.39
CA LEU A 372 -16.73 -2.12 0.63
C LEU A 372 -16.78 -1.86 -0.89
N GLN A 373 -17.85 -1.24 -1.41
CA GLN A 373 -17.94 -0.90 -2.83
C GLN A 373 -16.87 0.11 -3.26
N VAL A 374 -16.73 1.20 -2.50
CA VAL A 374 -15.73 2.23 -2.76
C VAL A 374 -14.33 1.69 -2.50
N GLY A 375 -14.15 0.95 -1.40
CA GLY A 375 -12.89 0.36 -0.99
C GLY A 375 -12.29 -0.60 -2.02
N PHE A 376 -13.12 -1.31 -2.79
CA PHE A 376 -12.66 -2.13 -3.91
C PHE A 376 -11.86 -1.31 -4.94
N TRP A 377 -12.37 -0.15 -5.32
CA TRP A 377 -11.71 0.73 -6.29
C TRP A 377 -10.53 1.51 -5.69
N PHE A 378 -10.58 1.82 -4.40
CA PHE A 378 -9.48 2.45 -3.66
C PHE A 378 -8.40 1.44 -3.20
N THR A 379 -8.63 0.15 -3.39
CA THR A 379 -7.57 -0.86 -3.28
C THR A 379 -7.08 -1.18 -4.69
N PRO A 380 -5.77 -1.18 -4.98
CA PRO A 380 -5.25 -1.37 -6.33
C PRO A 380 -5.38 -2.84 -6.77
N ILE A 381 -6.64 -3.29 -7.00
CA ILE A 381 -6.98 -4.66 -7.40
C ILE A 381 -6.89 -4.80 -8.91
N GLY A 382 -7.57 -3.93 -9.67
CA GLY A 382 -7.60 -3.96 -11.14
C GLY A 382 -6.68 -2.94 -11.82
N TRP A 383 -5.89 -2.20 -11.04
CA TRP A 383 -4.97 -1.16 -11.52
C TRP A 383 -3.72 -1.13 -10.65
N SER A 384 -2.59 -0.63 -11.18
CA SER A 384 -1.33 -0.54 -10.43
C SER A 384 -1.21 0.82 -9.74
N TYR A 385 -0.83 0.82 -8.45
CA TYR A 385 -0.59 2.05 -7.70
C TYR A 385 0.60 2.86 -8.26
N THR A 386 1.48 2.23 -9.04
CA THR A 386 2.61 2.89 -9.72
C THR A 386 2.17 3.88 -10.80
N MET A 387 0.90 3.80 -11.25
CA MET A 387 0.30 4.77 -12.17
C MET A 387 -0.01 6.12 -11.51
N LEU A 388 0.04 6.18 -10.17
CA LEU A 388 -0.29 7.39 -9.42
C LEU A 388 0.97 8.22 -9.13
N PRO A 389 0.83 9.55 -9.08
CA PRO A 389 1.88 10.40 -8.50
C PRO A 389 2.23 9.96 -7.07
N THR A 390 3.49 10.10 -6.69
CA THR A 390 4.03 9.63 -5.39
C THR A 390 3.27 10.17 -4.18
N SER A 391 2.75 11.40 -4.26
CA SER A 391 1.92 12.03 -3.22
C SER A 391 0.61 11.29 -2.97
N TRP A 392 -0.06 10.82 -4.01
CA TRP A 392 -1.28 10.03 -3.91
C TRP A 392 -1.02 8.59 -3.48
N ALA A 393 0.07 7.98 -3.95
CA ALA A 393 0.46 6.63 -3.55
C ALA A 393 0.54 6.47 -2.03
N PHE A 394 0.99 7.51 -1.29
CA PHE A 394 1.01 7.50 0.16
C PHE A 394 -0.40 7.32 0.78
N VAL A 395 -1.42 8.03 0.25
CA VAL A 395 -2.80 7.95 0.75
C VAL A 395 -3.35 6.52 0.60
N PHE A 396 -3.08 5.87 -0.53
CA PHE A 396 -3.54 4.49 -0.77
C PHE A 396 -2.83 3.47 0.14
N LYS A 397 -1.57 3.71 0.50
CA LYS A 397 -0.82 2.88 1.46
C LYS A 397 -1.38 2.93 2.88
N LEU A 398 -2.22 3.91 3.22
CA LEU A 398 -2.96 3.96 4.50
C LEU A 398 -4.13 2.97 4.54
N ASN A 399 -4.59 2.47 3.41
CA ASN A 399 -5.60 1.40 3.38
C ASN A 399 -4.97 0.08 3.85
N PRO A 400 -5.46 -0.56 4.93
CA PRO A 400 -4.87 -1.81 5.40
C PRO A 400 -5.01 -2.97 4.40
N MET A 401 -6.02 -2.93 3.51
CA MET A 401 -6.16 -3.92 2.45
C MET A 401 -5.09 -3.77 1.36
N PHE A 402 -4.52 -2.57 1.17
CA PHE A 402 -3.37 -2.36 0.30
C PHE A 402 -2.21 -3.27 0.69
N TYR A 403 -1.86 -3.32 1.98
CA TYR A 403 -0.78 -4.16 2.49
C TYR A 403 -1.00 -5.65 2.19
N ILE A 404 -2.24 -6.12 2.32
CA ILE A 404 -2.59 -7.53 2.07
C ILE A 404 -2.52 -7.82 0.56
N VAL A 405 -3.12 -6.97 -0.28
CA VAL A 405 -3.17 -7.17 -1.73
C VAL A 405 -1.77 -7.13 -2.35
N GLU A 406 -0.96 -6.13 -2.00
CA GLU A 406 0.43 -6.08 -2.47
C GLU A 406 1.26 -7.24 -1.91
N GLY A 407 1.02 -7.65 -0.67
CA GLY A 407 1.69 -8.81 -0.09
C GLY A 407 1.37 -10.14 -0.80
N PHE A 408 0.16 -10.30 -1.32
CA PHE A 408 -0.15 -11.43 -2.20
C PHE A 408 0.60 -11.32 -3.53
N ARG A 409 0.71 -10.12 -4.12
CA ARG A 409 1.54 -9.90 -5.32
C ARG A 409 3.01 -10.19 -5.06
N ASP A 410 3.53 -9.72 -3.93
CA ASP A 410 4.92 -10.02 -3.51
C ASP A 410 5.16 -11.51 -3.33
N SER A 411 4.12 -12.26 -2.91
CA SER A 411 4.24 -13.70 -2.71
C SER A 411 4.23 -14.51 -4.01
N PHE A 412 3.53 -14.04 -5.05
CA PHE A 412 3.33 -14.81 -6.29
C PHE A 412 4.09 -14.24 -7.49
N ILE A 413 4.36 -12.92 -7.53
CA ILE A 413 4.88 -12.21 -8.69
C ILE A 413 6.27 -11.64 -8.40
N SER A 414 6.35 -10.67 -7.48
CA SER A 414 7.59 -9.90 -7.24
C SER A 414 8.63 -10.65 -6.39
N HIS A 415 8.24 -11.72 -5.70
CA HIS A 415 9.09 -12.51 -4.79
C HIS A 415 9.82 -11.65 -3.73
N ILE A 416 9.12 -10.65 -3.19
CA ILE A 416 9.63 -9.75 -2.15
C ILE A 416 9.15 -10.24 -0.77
N ALA A 417 10.07 -10.38 0.18
CA ALA A 417 9.72 -10.84 1.51
C ALA A 417 9.03 -9.73 2.34
N PHE A 418 8.04 -10.10 3.17
CA PHE A 418 7.25 -9.15 3.98
C PHE A 418 8.10 -8.28 4.91
N TYR A 419 9.24 -8.76 5.38
CA TYR A 419 10.15 -8.00 6.23
C TYR A 419 10.90 -6.88 5.47
N ASN A 420 10.87 -6.88 4.14
CA ASN A 420 11.41 -5.78 3.33
C ASN A 420 10.46 -4.55 3.32
N HIS A 421 9.23 -4.71 3.85
CA HIS A 421 8.27 -3.63 4.03
C HIS A 421 8.03 -3.28 5.52
N PRO A 422 9.07 -2.93 6.32
CA PRO A 422 8.97 -2.82 7.78
C PRO A 422 7.96 -1.75 8.24
N TYR A 423 7.86 -0.64 7.51
CA TYR A 423 6.96 0.47 7.84
C TYR A 423 5.49 0.12 7.63
N GLN A 424 5.16 -0.53 6.50
CA GLN A 424 3.80 -0.98 6.22
C GLN A 424 3.39 -2.12 7.14
N THR A 425 4.30 -3.05 7.43
CA THR A 425 4.09 -4.14 8.40
C THR A 425 3.80 -3.58 9.79
N PHE A 426 4.60 -2.63 10.27
CA PHE A 426 4.37 -1.98 11.56
C PHE A 426 3.03 -1.24 11.59
N TYR A 427 2.73 -0.43 10.57
CA TYR A 427 1.47 0.29 10.45
C TYR A 427 0.27 -0.65 10.47
N PHE A 428 0.31 -1.73 9.67
CA PHE A 428 -0.76 -2.70 9.56
C PHE A 428 -1.09 -3.36 10.92
N TRP A 429 -0.07 -3.86 11.62
CA TRP A 429 -0.28 -4.51 12.91
C TRP A 429 -0.72 -3.53 14.00
N LEU A 430 -0.16 -2.33 14.02
CA LEU A 430 -0.61 -1.28 14.95
C LEU A 430 -2.08 -0.93 14.70
N PHE A 431 -2.49 -0.75 13.45
CA PHE A 431 -3.87 -0.50 13.06
C PHE A 431 -4.80 -1.62 13.55
N CYS A 432 -4.46 -2.88 13.28
CA CYS A 432 -5.24 -4.03 13.74
C CYS A 432 -5.35 -4.09 15.26
N PHE A 433 -4.26 -3.90 16.01
CA PHE A 433 -4.29 -3.95 17.47
C PHE A 433 -5.06 -2.78 18.09
N VAL A 434 -4.93 -1.57 17.54
CA VAL A 434 -5.71 -0.41 17.97
C VAL A 434 -7.20 -0.66 17.79
N LEU A 435 -7.63 -1.11 16.61
CA LEU A 435 -9.02 -1.46 16.34
C LEU A 435 -9.52 -2.60 17.23
N LEU A 436 -8.71 -3.63 17.44
CA LEU A 436 -9.08 -4.74 18.31
C LEU A 436 -9.32 -4.28 19.75
N VAL A 437 -8.46 -3.41 20.31
CA VAL A 437 -8.63 -2.86 21.66
C VAL A 437 -9.88 -1.99 21.74
N ILE A 438 -10.13 -1.14 20.74
CA ILE A 438 -11.37 -0.34 20.65
C ILE A 438 -12.57 -1.29 20.59
N GLY A 439 -12.53 -2.29 19.72
CA GLY A 439 -13.60 -3.26 19.54
C GLY A 439 -13.92 -4.03 20.80
N ILE A 440 -12.93 -4.60 21.48
CA ILE A 440 -13.12 -5.34 22.75
C ILE A 440 -13.75 -4.45 23.81
N LYS A 441 -13.23 -3.23 24.02
CA LYS A 441 -13.77 -2.31 25.03
C LYS A 441 -15.20 -1.87 24.72
N THR A 442 -15.48 -1.58 23.44
CA THR A 442 -16.84 -1.22 23.00
C THR A 442 -17.79 -2.40 23.18
N PHE A 443 -17.37 -3.60 22.78
CA PHE A 443 -18.13 -4.83 22.93
C PHE A 443 -18.46 -5.11 24.41
N GLU A 444 -17.46 -5.10 25.30
CA GLU A 444 -17.65 -5.31 26.74
C GLU A 444 -18.63 -4.30 27.37
N LYS A 445 -18.55 -3.03 26.92
CA LYS A 445 -19.46 -1.97 27.39
C LYS A 445 -20.89 -2.14 26.91
N LEU A 446 -21.08 -2.58 25.66
CA LEU A 446 -22.40 -2.70 25.04
C LEU A 446 -23.06 -4.07 25.29
N LYS A 447 -22.29 -5.13 25.54
CA LYS A 447 -22.75 -6.50 25.74
C LYS A 447 -23.93 -6.63 26.72
N PRO A 448 -23.97 -5.96 27.89
CA PRO A 448 -25.11 -6.06 28.81
C PRO A 448 -26.45 -5.64 28.20
N HIS A 449 -26.43 -4.76 27.21
CA HIS A 449 -27.62 -4.19 26.56
C HIS A 449 -28.05 -4.92 25.29
N PHE A 450 -27.29 -5.95 24.86
CA PHE A 450 -27.63 -6.66 23.60
C PHE A 450 -28.98 -7.34 23.63
N ALA A 451 -29.33 -7.96 24.77
CA ALA A 451 -30.62 -8.66 24.92
C ALA A 451 -31.84 -7.72 24.83
N ASP A 452 -31.64 -6.44 25.18
CA ASP A 452 -32.71 -5.42 25.18
C ASP A 452 -32.99 -4.86 23.78
N VAL A 453 -32.01 -4.97 22.85
CA VAL A 453 -32.06 -4.34 21.51
C VAL A 453 -32.34 -5.37 20.41
N ILE A 454 -32.07 -6.65 20.65
CA ILE A 454 -32.34 -7.79 19.76
C ILE A 454 -33.73 -8.36 20.07
#